data_1cf816e20997052e6336cca778390d50
#
_entry.id   1cf816e20997052e6336cca778390d50
#
_cell.length_a   1.000
_cell.length_b   1.000
_cell.length_c   1.000
_cell.angle_alpha   90.00
_cell.angle_beta   90.00
_cell.angle_gamma   90.00
#
_symmetry.space_group_name_H-M   'P 1'
#
loop_
_entity.id
_entity.type
_entity.pdbx_description
1 polymer ?
#
loop_
_entity_poly.entity_id
_entity_poly.type
_entity_poly.pdbx_seq_one_letter_code
_entity_poly.pdbx_strand_id
1 'polypeptide(L)'
;ICEDKNAWSSFVKQNLLKIENFNSQIVAERTMPPLAPVRFTNTFHHLSIGDSKIEPRFPEGLSEFDEYRWWQPKELLDFWLKNEVRLPPPQVTLTRDIVQAINERGDLISAFEKLHESPSKGYHILEFAPGVECLPLPTQTLPPATHTNCYVLGVSGGERIIVDPAAKSKEALDILRNKVREIESTGSKIVATIFTHKHPDHIGDLENISEIYQAPIWTSKETLEIIPKSESDKILKEGDDFKLIGK
;
A
#
# COMPACT_ATOMS: atom_id res chain seq x y z
N ILE A 1 -19.84 13.77 -18.32
CA ILE A 1 -20.23 13.30 -16.98
C ILE A 1 -19.34 13.98 -15.92
N CYS A 2 -18.05 14.10 -16.17
CA CYS A 2 -17.12 14.72 -15.19
C CYS A 2 -17.34 16.23 -14.98
N GLU A 3 -17.86 16.95 -15.98
CA GLU A 3 -18.06 18.40 -15.95
C GLU A 3 -19.50 18.82 -15.57
N ASP A 4 -20.47 17.94 -15.73
CA ASP A 4 -21.87 18.18 -15.41
C ASP A 4 -22.38 17.26 -14.30
N LYS A 5 -22.65 17.83 -13.13
CA LYS A 5 -23.19 17.09 -11.96
C LYS A 5 -24.52 16.40 -12.25
N ASN A 6 -25.28 16.85 -13.25
CA ASN A 6 -26.57 16.26 -13.64
C ASN A 6 -26.42 15.21 -14.74
N ALA A 7 -25.28 15.15 -15.43
CA ALA A 7 -25.08 14.22 -16.55
C ALA A 7 -25.21 12.76 -16.13
N TRP A 8 -24.71 12.39 -14.94
CA TRP A 8 -24.86 11.04 -14.40
C TRP A 8 -26.34 10.68 -14.14
N SER A 9 -27.08 11.59 -13.48
CA SER A 9 -28.50 11.37 -13.20
C SER A 9 -29.33 11.29 -14.48
N SER A 10 -28.99 12.09 -15.49
CA SER A 10 -29.64 12.04 -16.82
C SER A 10 -29.33 10.74 -17.56
N PHE A 11 -28.07 10.30 -17.52
CA PHE A 11 -27.61 9.05 -18.10
C PHE A 11 -28.32 7.82 -17.48
N VAL A 12 -28.43 7.78 -16.15
CA VAL A 12 -29.16 6.71 -15.44
C VAL A 12 -30.66 6.75 -15.78
N LYS A 13 -31.28 7.96 -15.79
CA LYS A 13 -32.72 8.13 -16.10
C LYS A 13 -33.06 7.76 -17.55
N GLN A 14 -32.14 7.88 -18.49
CA GLN A 14 -32.33 7.49 -19.88
C GLN A 14 -32.29 5.97 -20.10
N ASN A 15 -32.31 5.16 -19.05
CA ASN A 15 -32.28 3.69 -19.08
C ASN A 15 -31.05 3.08 -19.74
N LEU A 16 -30.00 3.84 -19.87
CA LEU A 16 -28.76 3.34 -20.41
C LEU A 16 -28.06 2.40 -19.42
N LEU A 17 -28.44 2.47 -18.11
CA LEU A 17 -28.03 1.53 -17.08
C LEU A 17 -29.26 1.08 -16.26
N LYS A 18 -29.73 -0.11 -16.51
CA LYS A 18 -30.56 -0.82 -15.53
C LYS A 18 -29.61 -1.54 -14.57
N ILE A 19 -29.22 -0.84 -13.50
CA ILE A 19 -28.33 -1.38 -12.45
C ILE A 19 -28.87 -2.71 -11.90
N GLU A 20 -30.19 -2.85 -11.85
CA GLU A 20 -30.92 -4.09 -11.48
C GLU A 20 -30.58 -5.31 -12.37
N ASN A 21 -30.11 -5.09 -13.58
CA ASN A 21 -29.69 -6.17 -14.48
C ASN A 21 -28.22 -6.60 -14.27
N PHE A 22 -27.46 -5.88 -13.46
CA PHE A 22 -26.10 -6.26 -13.12
C PHE A 22 -26.13 -7.01 -11.79
N ASN A 23 -25.97 -8.31 -11.83
CA ASN A 23 -25.75 -9.12 -10.63
C ASN A 23 -24.32 -8.88 -10.10
N SER A 24 -24.07 -7.66 -9.65
CA SER A 24 -22.79 -7.28 -9.09
C SER A 24 -22.77 -7.49 -7.58
N GLN A 25 -21.69 -8.04 -7.05
CA GLN A 25 -21.53 -8.29 -5.63
C GLN A 25 -20.27 -7.58 -5.12
N ILE A 26 -20.35 -7.02 -3.92
CA ILE A 26 -19.22 -6.35 -3.28
C ILE A 26 -18.19 -7.42 -2.86
N VAL A 27 -16.94 -7.19 -3.21
CA VAL A 27 -15.82 -8.07 -2.85
C VAL A 27 -14.80 -7.41 -1.92
N ALA A 28 -14.73 -6.09 -1.94
CA ALA A 28 -13.86 -5.33 -1.04
C ALA A 28 -14.35 -3.90 -0.82
N GLU A 29 -13.99 -3.35 0.34
CA GLU A 29 -14.11 -1.93 0.67
C GLU A 29 -12.75 -1.44 1.18
N ARG A 30 -12.21 -0.40 0.57
CA ARG A 30 -10.92 0.19 0.92
C ARG A 30 -11.07 1.67 1.20
N THR A 31 -10.79 2.03 2.44
CA THR A 31 -10.82 3.42 2.89
C THR A 31 -9.43 4.04 2.76
N MET A 32 -9.40 5.31 2.40
CA MET A 32 -8.16 6.08 2.43
C MET A 32 -7.58 6.11 3.85
N PRO A 33 -6.26 6.00 4.01
CA PRO A 33 -5.62 6.15 5.31
C PRO A 33 -6.00 7.45 6.00
N PRO A 34 -6.02 7.50 7.34
CA PRO A 34 -6.49 8.67 8.12
C PRO A 34 -5.81 10.00 7.80
N LEU A 35 -4.58 9.93 7.30
CA LEU A 35 -3.74 11.08 6.94
C LEU A 35 -4.07 11.72 5.58
N ALA A 36 -4.86 11.05 4.74
CA ALA A 36 -5.22 11.60 3.44
C ALA A 36 -6.09 12.86 3.62
N PRO A 37 -5.77 13.98 2.93
CA PRO A 37 -6.51 15.23 3.06
C PRO A 37 -7.96 15.10 2.57
N VAL A 38 -8.22 14.16 1.67
CA VAL A 38 -9.54 13.79 1.22
C VAL A 38 -9.76 12.32 1.54
N ARG A 39 -10.84 12.03 2.26
CA ARG A 39 -11.21 10.66 2.62
C ARG A 39 -12.36 10.18 1.78
N PHE A 40 -12.19 9.01 1.18
CA PHE A 40 -13.26 8.28 0.51
C PHE A 40 -13.07 6.78 0.73
N THR A 41 -14.14 6.05 0.53
CA THR A 41 -14.12 4.58 0.53
C THR A 41 -14.38 4.09 -0.88
N ASN A 42 -13.44 3.31 -1.41
CA ASN A 42 -13.63 2.59 -2.67
C ASN A 42 -14.39 1.29 -2.37
N THR A 43 -15.51 1.08 -3.05
CA THR A 43 -16.23 -0.18 -3.04
C THR A 43 -15.93 -0.90 -4.34
N PHE A 44 -15.39 -2.11 -4.25
CA PHE A 44 -15.06 -2.95 -5.39
C PHE A 44 -16.16 -3.99 -5.59
N HIS A 45 -16.65 -4.07 -6.82
CA HIS A 45 -17.70 -5.00 -7.22
C HIS A 45 -17.15 -6.05 -8.16
N HIS A 46 -17.56 -7.29 -7.95
CA HIS A 46 -17.40 -8.37 -8.92
C HIS A 46 -18.64 -8.45 -9.80
N LEU A 47 -18.42 -8.51 -11.10
CA LEU A 47 -19.45 -8.76 -12.10
C LEU A 47 -18.99 -9.91 -12.99
N SER A 48 -19.74 -11.02 -12.97
CA SER A 48 -19.49 -12.11 -13.91
C SER A 48 -20.10 -11.77 -15.27
N ILE A 49 -19.28 -11.78 -16.30
CA ILE A 49 -19.72 -11.57 -17.70
C ILE A 49 -19.88 -12.89 -18.47
N GLY A 50 -19.64 -14.03 -17.80
CA GLY A 50 -19.71 -15.37 -18.43
C GLY A 50 -18.76 -15.48 -19.62
N ASP A 51 -19.20 -16.19 -20.65
CA ASP A 51 -18.44 -16.38 -21.90
C ASP A 51 -18.55 -15.19 -22.88
N SER A 52 -19.13 -14.07 -22.43
CA SER A 52 -19.30 -12.89 -23.27
C SER A 52 -17.94 -12.28 -23.63
N LYS A 53 -17.69 -12.11 -24.92
CA LYS A 53 -16.54 -11.35 -25.43
C LYS A 53 -16.84 -9.85 -25.36
N ILE A 54 -16.80 -9.30 -24.15
CA ILE A 54 -17.00 -7.86 -23.93
C ILE A 54 -15.64 -7.17 -24.05
N GLU A 55 -15.54 -6.22 -24.95
CA GLU A 55 -14.39 -5.34 -25.07
C GLU A 55 -14.74 -3.98 -24.44
N PRO A 56 -14.01 -3.54 -23.38
CA PRO A 56 -14.17 -2.20 -22.84
C PRO A 56 -13.92 -1.15 -23.92
N ARG A 57 -14.74 -0.09 -23.91
CA ARG A 57 -14.55 1.08 -24.77
C ARG A 57 -14.30 2.29 -23.92
N PHE A 58 -13.25 3.02 -24.25
CA PHE A 58 -12.90 4.27 -23.60
C PHE A 58 -13.24 5.43 -24.53
N PRO A 59 -13.89 6.50 -24.02
CA PRO A 59 -14.15 7.68 -24.83
C PRO A 59 -12.84 8.33 -25.26
N GLU A 60 -12.80 8.83 -26.49
CA GLU A 60 -11.67 9.63 -26.97
C GLU A 60 -11.56 10.91 -26.15
N GLY A 61 -10.34 11.34 -25.83
CA GLY A 61 -10.04 12.58 -25.11
C GLY A 61 -9.82 12.39 -23.62
N LEU A 62 -10.65 12.99 -22.77
CA LEU A 62 -10.50 12.99 -21.30
C LEU A 62 -10.84 11.62 -20.68
N SER A 63 -9.92 10.68 -20.73
CA SER A 63 -10.01 9.38 -20.06
C SER A 63 -8.81 9.17 -19.14
N GLU A 64 -9.04 8.59 -17.97
CA GLU A 64 -7.96 8.11 -17.09
C GLU A 64 -7.32 6.83 -17.62
N PHE A 65 -7.93 6.23 -18.66
CA PHE A 65 -7.54 4.95 -19.23
C PHE A 65 -7.20 5.12 -20.71
N ASP A 66 -6.08 4.57 -21.11
CA ASP A 66 -5.57 4.54 -22.48
C ASP A 66 -5.46 3.13 -23.04
N GLU A 67 -5.41 2.11 -22.15
CA GLU A 67 -5.46 0.70 -22.56
C GLU A 67 -6.18 -0.16 -21.52
N TYR A 68 -6.58 -1.37 -21.92
CA TYR A 68 -7.07 -2.42 -21.04
C TYR A 68 -6.49 -3.77 -21.42
N ARG A 69 -6.45 -4.68 -20.42
CA ARG A 69 -6.09 -6.09 -20.62
C ARG A 69 -6.90 -6.97 -19.70
N TRP A 70 -7.16 -8.19 -20.16
CA TRP A 70 -7.71 -9.24 -19.32
C TRP A 70 -6.57 -9.98 -18.64
N TRP A 71 -6.65 -10.10 -17.33
CA TRP A 71 -5.58 -10.69 -16.51
C TRP A 71 -6.12 -11.81 -15.64
N GLN A 72 -5.33 -12.86 -15.46
CA GLN A 72 -5.46 -13.72 -14.31
C GLN A 72 -4.92 -12.96 -13.08
N PRO A 73 -5.60 -12.98 -11.91
CA PRO A 73 -5.18 -12.18 -10.75
C PRO A 73 -3.74 -12.43 -10.31
N LYS A 74 -3.30 -13.70 -10.33
CA LYS A 74 -1.94 -14.07 -9.98
C LYS A 74 -0.93 -13.52 -10.99
N GLU A 75 -1.22 -13.63 -12.27
CA GLU A 75 -0.37 -13.09 -13.33
C GLU A 75 -0.23 -11.57 -13.21
N LEU A 76 -1.35 -10.84 -12.98
CA LEU A 76 -1.31 -9.40 -12.77
C LEU A 76 -0.42 -9.02 -11.58
N LEU A 77 -0.55 -9.75 -10.46
CA LEU A 77 0.29 -9.52 -9.28
C LEU A 77 1.77 -9.80 -9.57
N ASP A 78 2.08 -10.86 -10.33
CA ASP A 78 3.46 -11.21 -10.71
C ASP A 78 4.09 -10.13 -11.62
N PHE A 79 3.33 -9.59 -12.59
CA PHE A 79 3.78 -8.48 -13.43
C PHE A 79 3.99 -7.19 -12.63
N TRP A 80 3.09 -6.90 -11.67
CA TRP A 80 3.27 -5.77 -10.78
C TRP A 80 4.52 -5.92 -9.91
N LEU A 81 4.76 -7.10 -9.32
CA LEU A 81 5.94 -7.39 -8.51
C LEU A 81 7.25 -7.24 -9.29
N LYS A 82 7.23 -7.44 -10.61
CA LYS A 82 8.36 -7.21 -11.52
C LYS A 82 8.47 -5.76 -12.00
N ASN A 83 7.56 -4.87 -11.55
CA ASN A 83 7.46 -3.48 -12.00
C ASN A 83 7.19 -3.33 -13.52
N GLU A 84 6.52 -4.33 -14.11
CA GLU A 84 6.15 -4.37 -15.54
C GLU A 84 4.76 -3.77 -15.80
N VAL A 85 3.93 -3.65 -14.76
CA VAL A 85 2.66 -2.92 -14.78
C VAL A 85 2.56 -1.98 -13.60
N ARG A 86 1.80 -0.89 -13.77
CA ARG A 86 1.51 0.07 -12.69
C ARG A 86 0.08 -0.13 -12.21
N LEU A 87 -0.07 -0.29 -10.90
CA LEU A 87 -1.37 -0.37 -10.24
C LEU A 87 -1.44 0.65 -9.10
N PRO A 88 -2.53 1.40 -8.96
CA PRO A 88 -2.76 2.20 -7.77
C PRO A 88 -2.88 1.31 -6.52
N PRO A 89 -2.49 1.81 -5.33
CA PRO A 89 -2.48 1.03 -4.09
C PRO A 89 -3.77 0.27 -3.75
N PRO A 90 -4.99 0.82 -3.96
CA PRO A 90 -6.23 0.08 -3.72
C PRO A 90 -6.37 -1.17 -4.60
N GLN A 91 -5.94 -1.08 -5.87
CA GLN A 91 -5.98 -2.19 -6.82
C GLN A 91 -4.93 -3.26 -6.49
N VAL A 92 -3.73 -2.86 -6.05
CA VAL A 92 -2.71 -3.81 -5.57
C VAL A 92 -3.25 -4.61 -4.38
N THR A 93 -3.84 -3.91 -3.39
CA THR A 93 -4.42 -4.56 -2.22
C THR A 93 -5.55 -5.51 -2.60
N LEU A 94 -6.47 -5.08 -3.47
CA LEU A 94 -7.55 -5.94 -3.97
C LEU A 94 -7.01 -7.19 -4.69
N THR A 95 -6.02 -7.02 -5.56
CA THR A 95 -5.43 -8.14 -6.31
C THR A 95 -4.79 -9.16 -5.37
N ARG A 96 -4.11 -8.70 -4.31
CA ARG A 96 -3.57 -9.58 -3.26
C ARG A 96 -4.66 -10.34 -2.53
N ASP A 97 -5.76 -9.68 -2.15
CA ASP A 97 -6.89 -10.34 -1.49
C ASP A 97 -7.51 -11.43 -2.36
N ILE A 98 -7.68 -11.16 -3.66
CA ILE A 98 -8.20 -12.14 -4.61
C ILE A 98 -7.22 -13.33 -4.74
N VAL A 99 -5.92 -13.08 -4.90
CA VAL A 99 -4.90 -14.14 -4.99
C VAL A 99 -4.86 -14.96 -3.70
N GLN A 100 -4.95 -14.32 -2.54
CA GLN A 100 -5.03 -15.02 -1.27
C GLN A 100 -6.27 -15.92 -1.20
N ALA A 101 -7.44 -15.40 -1.57
CA ALA A 101 -8.68 -16.18 -1.59
C ALA A 101 -8.59 -17.37 -2.56
N ILE A 102 -7.95 -17.21 -3.72
CA ILE A 102 -7.68 -18.32 -4.66
C ILE A 102 -6.78 -19.38 -4.01
N ASN A 103 -5.71 -18.98 -3.34
CA ASN A 103 -4.80 -19.90 -2.67
C ASN A 103 -5.51 -20.70 -1.54
N GLU A 104 -6.47 -20.08 -0.86
CA GLU A 104 -7.23 -20.72 0.21
C GLU A 104 -8.36 -21.62 -0.30
N ARG A 105 -8.98 -21.29 -1.43
CA ARG A 105 -10.15 -21.99 -1.97
C ARG A 105 -9.85 -22.90 -3.16
N GLY A 106 -8.70 -22.73 -3.80
CA GLY A 106 -8.22 -23.56 -4.90
C GLY A 106 -8.57 -23.04 -6.31
N ASP A 107 -9.62 -22.23 -6.46
CA ASP A 107 -10.06 -21.70 -7.74
C ASP A 107 -10.66 -20.30 -7.64
N LEU A 108 -10.83 -19.64 -8.79
CA LEU A 108 -11.30 -18.25 -8.87
C LEU A 108 -12.78 -18.10 -8.48
N ILE A 109 -13.64 -19.07 -8.82
CA ILE A 109 -15.08 -19.00 -8.54
C ILE A 109 -15.30 -19.08 -7.03
N SER A 110 -14.75 -20.10 -6.38
CA SER A 110 -14.82 -20.28 -4.93
C SER A 110 -14.16 -19.14 -4.16
N ALA A 111 -13.12 -18.51 -4.73
CA ALA A 111 -12.51 -17.32 -4.16
C ALA A 111 -13.48 -16.12 -4.15
N PHE A 112 -14.19 -15.88 -5.25
CA PHE A 112 -15.20 -14.82 -5.30
C PHE A 112 -16.41 -15.12 -4.42
N GLU A 113 -16.87 -16.37 -4.31
CA GLU A 113 -17.93 -16.76 -3.36
C GLU A 113 -17.54 -16.40 -1.92
N LYS A 114 -16.31 -16.72 -1.50
CA LYS A 114 -15.77 -16.30 -0.20
C LYS A 114 -15.78 -14.79 -0.01
N LEU A 115 -15.32 -14.03 -1.02
CA LEU A 115 -15.27 -12.57 -0.94
C LEU A 115 -16.68 -11.93 -0.96
N HIS A 116 -17.67 -12.58 -1.60
CA HIS A 116 -19.07 -12.14 -1.52
C HIS A 116 -19.66 -12.34 -0.12
N GLU A 117 -19.37 -13.48 0.52
CA GLU A 117 -19.83 -13.78 1.88
C GLU A 117 -19.16 -12.85 2.91
N SER A 118 -17.90 -12.55 2.70
CA SER A 118 -17.10 -11.72 3.60
C SER A 118 -16.19 -10.77 2.82
N PRO A 119 -16.72 -9.64 2.34
CA PRO A 119 -15.93 -8.64 1.63
C PRO A 119 -14.76 -8.14 2.47
N SER A 120 -13.59 -8.07 1.85
CA SER A 120 -12.39 -7.61 2.51
C SER A 120 -12.48 -6.11 2.80
N LYS A 121 -12.15 -5.68 4.04
CA LYS A 121 -12.32 -4.29 4.51
C LYS A 121 -11.04 -3.76 5.13
N GLY A 122 -10.91 -2.44 5.13
CA GLY A 122 -9.82 -1.75 5.81
C GLY A 122 -9.17 -0.66 4.98
N TYR A 123 -8.01 -0.20 5.45
CA TYR A 123 -7.17 0.72 4.69
C TYR A 123 -6.39 -0.04 3.61
N HIS A 124 -6.19 0.61 2.46
CA HIS A 124 -5.25 0.06 1.50
C HIS A 124 -3.80 0.36 1.92
N ILE A 125 -2.90 -0.53 1.56
CA ILE A 125 -1.46 -0.33 1.76
C ILE A 125 -0.99 0.75 0.80
N LEU A 126 -0.20 1.72 1.30
CA LEU A 126 0.38 2.78 0.46
C LEU A 126 1.68 2.26 -0.21
N GLU A 127 1.53 1.39 -1.18
CA GLU A 127 2.64 0.80 -1.94
C GLU A 127 2.46 1.12 -3.43
N PHE A 128 3.22 2.12 -3.90
CA PHE A 128 3.19 2.58 -5.30
C PHE A 128 4.20 1.87 -6.18
N ALA A 129 5.21 1.26 -5.58
CA ALA A 129 6.20 0.42 -6.24
C ALA A 129 6.45 -0.83 -5.39
N PRO A 130 6.71 -1.99 -6.01
CA PRO A 130 6.95 -3.23 -5.27
C PRO A 130 8.04 -3.09 -4.23
N GLY A 131 7.74 -3.48 -2.99
CA GLY A 131 8.68 -3.40 -1.89
C GLY A 131 9.00 -1.99 -1.38
N VAL A 132 8.22 -0.98 -1.75
CA VAL A 132 8.34 0.39 -1.24
C VAL A 132 6.99 0.79 -0.62
N GLU A 133 6.82 0.45 0.64
CA GLU A 133 5.60 0.77 1.39
C GLU A 133 5.78 2.07 2.19
N CYS A 134 4.83 2.99 2.09
CA CYS A 134 4.78 4.20 2.91
C CYS A 134 3.88 3.96 4.13
N LEU A 135 4.41 4.23 5.31
CA LEU A 135 3.72 4.22 6.60
C LEU A 135 3.75 5.62 7.20
N PRO A 136 2.75 6.44 6.95
CA PRO A 136 2.72 7.78 7.52
C PRO A 136 2.49 7.74 9.03
N LEU A 137 3.40 8.35 9.78
CA LEU A 137 3.36 8.42 11.24
C LEU A 137 2.99 9.84 11.69
N PRO A 138 2.03 9.99 12.63
CA PRO A 138 1.73 11.29 13.21
C PRO A 138 2.97 11.90 13.88
N THR A 139 3.36 13.08 13.45
CA THR A 139 4.55 13.80 13.97
C THR A 139 4.28 15.30 14.10
N GLN A 140 5.10 15.96 14.89
CA GLN A 140 5.15 17.42 14.98
C GLN A 140 6.10 17.96 13.90
N THR A 141 5.69 17.84 12.64
CA THR A 141 6.44 18.37 11.50
C THR A 141 5.94 19.75 11.09
N LEU A 142 6.56 20.35 10.05
CA LEU A 142 6.21 21.69 9.59
C LEU A 142 4.83 21.74 8.93
N PRO A 143 3.95 22.67 9.36
CA PRO A 143 2.64 22.86 8.70
C PRO A 143 2.78 23.10 7.19
N PRO A 144 1.83 22.63 6.37
CA PRO A 144 0.56 21.98 6.74
C PRO A 144 0.64 20.48 7.00
N ALA A 145 1.84 19.88 6.94
CA ALA A 145 2.01 18.46 7.20
C ALA A 145 1.75 18.13 8.68
N THR A 146 1.18 16.97 8.91
CA THR A 146 0.87 16.41 10.25
C THR A 146 1.49 15.04 10.48
N HIS A 147 2.16 14.53 9.45
CA HIS A 147 2.75 13.20 9.44
C HIS A 147 4.11 13.23 8.75
N THR A 148 5.01 12.38 9.19
CA THR A 148 6.23 12.03 8.48
C THR A 148 6.04 10.70 7.77
N ASN A 149 6.47 10.60 6.52
CA ASN A 149 6.43 9.37 5.76
C ASN A 149 7.57 8.45 6.22
N CYS A 150 7.24 7.46 7.03
CA CYS A 150 8.11 6.33 7.27
C CYS A 150 7.98 5.36 6.09
N TYR A 151 9.10 4.83 5.58
CA TYR A 151 9.06 3.82 4.52
C TYR A 151 9.54 2.47 5.04
N VAL A 152 8.87 1.42 4.58
CA VAL A 152 9.32 0.04 4.76
C VAL A 152 9.75 -0.49 3.40
N LEU A 153 11.06 -0.74 3.26
CA LEU A 153 11.68 -1.21 2.03
C LEU A 153 11.89 -2.73 2.08
N GLY A 154 11.80 -3.38 0.92
CA GLY A 154 11.98 -4.82 0.76
C GLY A 154 10.66 -5.58 0.59
N VAL A 155 10.74 -6.87 0.26
CA VAL A 155 9.57 -7.72 -0.01
C VAL A 155 9.20 -8.59 1.18
N SER A 156 7.95 -9.01 1.26
CA SER A 156 7.44 -9.89 2.32
C SER A 156 8.21 -11.23 2.36
N GLY A 157 8.52 -11.70 3.55
CA GLY A 157 9.31 -12.93 3.76
C GLY A 157 10.82 -12.74 3.64
N GLY A 158 11.31 -11.56 3.21
CA GLY A 158 12.72 -11.24 3.04
C GLY A 158 13.26 -10.25 4.06
N GLU A 159 14.41 -9.66 3.73
CA GLU A 159 14.99 -8.56 4.51
C GLU A 159 14.19 -7.27 4.31
N ARG A 160 14.07 -6.50 5.39
CA ARG A 160 13.34 -5.22 5.42
C ARG A 160 14.22 -4.12 6.00
N ILE A 161 14.05 -2.92 5.48
CA ILE A 161 14.64 -1.69 6.04
C ILE A 161 13.50 -0.75 6.41
N ILE A 162 13.63 -0.11 7.56
CA ILE A 162 12.72 0.98 7.97
C ILE A 162 13.46 2.31 7.77
N VAL A 163 12.83 3.24 7.06
CA VAL A 163 13.37 4.57 6.80
C VAL A 163 12.54 5.60 7.56
N ASP A 164 13.19 6.46 8.32
CA ASP A 164 12.57 7.53 9.13
C ASP A 164 11.41 7.01 9.99
N PRO A 165 11.65 6.13 10.98
CA PRO A 165 10.61 5.59 11.85
C PRO A 165 9.87 6.66 12.68
N ALA A 166 10.42 7.85 12.88
CA ALA A 166 9.78 9.10 13.30
C ALA A 166 8.84 9.06 14.52
N ALA A 167 8.50 7.88 15.04
CA ALA A 167 7.50 7.69 16.07
C ALA A 167 7.94 8.31 17.40
N LYS A 168 7.09 9.19 17.98
CA LYS A 168 7.32 9.80 19.28
C LYS A 168 6.06 9.80 20.15
N SER A 169 4.91 10.08 19.58
CA SER A 169 3.63 10.00 20.29
C SER A 169 3.24 8.52 20.51
N LYS A 170 2.41 8.28 21.53
CA LYS A 170 1.87 6.94 21.78
C LYS A 170 1.19 6.36 20.54
N GLU A 171 0.42 7.18 19.82
CA GLU A 171 -0.27 6.77 18.59
C GLU A 171 0.74 6.33 17.50
N ALA A 172 1.79 7.13 17.25
CA ALA A 172 2.81 6.81 16.26
C ALA A 172 3.58 5.54 16.63
N LEU A 173 3.94 5.37 17.92
CA LEU A 173 4.60 4.16 18.43
C LEU A 173 3.72 2.92 18.29
N ASP A 174 2.42 3.03 18.53
CA ASP A 174 1.47 1.91 18.36
C ASP A 174 1.31 1.53 16.88
N ILE A 175 1.27 2.51 15.97
CA ILE A 175 1.26 2.26 14.52
C ILE A 175 2.55 1.55 14.10
N LEU A 176 3.71 2.05 14.51
CA LEU A 176 5.01 1.42 14.20
C LEU A 176 5.09 0.00 14.76
N ARG A 177 4.68 -0.21 16.02
CA ARG A 177 4.67 -1.54 16.66
C ARG A 177 3.80 -2.54 15.90
N ASN A 178 2.63 -2.12 15.46
CA ASN A 178 1.74 -2.99 14.69
C ASN A 178 2.37 -3.34 13.32
N LYS A 179 3.02 -2.39 12.65
CA LYS A 179 3.73 -2.66 11.39
C LYS A 179 4.91 -3.61 11.58
N VAL A 180 5.70 -3.45 12.65
CA VAL A 180 6.80 -4.37 12.96
C VAL A 180 6.29 -5.79 13.20
N ARG A 181 5.21 -5.96 13.97
CA ARG A 181 4.57 -7.27 14.16
C ARG A 181 4.08 -7.89 12.86
N GLU A 182 3.51 -7.08 11.96
CA GLU A 182 3.11 -7.53 10.63
C GLU A 182 4.33 -8.02 9.84
N ILE A 183 5.42 -7.25 9.81
CA ILE A 183 6.68 -7.62 9.16
C ILE A 183 7.19 -8.97 9.70
N GLU A 184 7.28 -9.13 11.00
CA GLU A 184 7.74 -10.35 11.66
C GLU A 184 6.83 -11.54 11.39
N SER A 185 5.51 -11.34 11.35
CA SER A 185 4.54 -12.40 11.07
C SER A 185 4.69 -13.03 9.68
N THR A 186 5.28 -12.31 8.73
CA THR A 186 5.60 -12.82 7.39
C THR A 186 6.93 -13.60 7.33
N GLY A 187 7.65 -13.71 8.45
CA GLY A 187 9.00 -14.27 8.51
C GLY A 187 10.07 -13.32 7.95
N SER A 188 9.73 -12.03 7.75
CA SER A 188 10.67 -10.99 7.36
C SER A 188 11.57 -10.60 8.52
N LYS A 189 12.77 -10.06 8.22
CA LYS A 189 13.73 -9.58 9.20
C LYS A 189 14.08 -8.11 8.92
N ILE A 190 13.95 -7.24 9.91
CA ILE A 190 14.42 -5.86 9.83
C ILE A 190 15.94 -5.88 10.00
N VAL A 191 16.67 -5.46 8.95
CA VAL A 191 18.13 -5.53 8.88
C VAL A 191 18.81 -4.18 9.06
N ALA A 192 18.07 -3.07 8.89
CA ALA A 192 18.59 -1.74 9.15
C ALA A 192 17.47 -0.73 9.41
N THR A 193 17.80 0.36 10.09
CA THR A 193 17.04 1.60 10.15
C THR A 193 17.83 2.68 9.42
N ILE A 194 17.20 3.37 8.47
CA ILE A 194 17.82 4.51 7.79
C ILE A 194 17.20 5.80 8.30
N PHE A 195 18.02 6.78 8.64
CA PHE A 195 17.58 8.16 8.82
C PHE A 195 18.04 8.99 7.63
N THR A 196 17.09 9.68 7.02
CA THR A 196 17.39 10.58 5.89
C THR A 196 18.18 11.80 6.38
N HIS A 197 17.83 12.31 7.56
CA HIS A 197 18.51 13.44 8.19
C HIS A 197 18.16 13.54 9.68
N LYS A 198 18.82 14.48 10.37
CA LYS A 198 18.84 14.63 11.84
C LYS A 198 17.63 15.32 12.47
N HIS A 199 16.61 15.70 11.75
CA HIS A 199 15.47 16.41 12.34
C HIS A 199 14.65 15.49 13.26
N PRO A 200 14.14 16.03 14.39
CA PRO A 200 13.44 15.24 15.39
C PRO A 200 12.18 14.53 14.87
N ASP A 201 11.50 15.12 13.88
CA ASP A 201 10.31 14.56 13.22
C ASP A 201 10.62 13.44 12.23
N HIS A 202 11.91 13.11 12.01
CA HIS A 202 12.39 11.95 11.27
C HIS A 202 13.04 10.90 12.19
N ILE A 203 13.79 11.34 13.20
CA ILE A 203 14.44 10.42 14.15
C ILE A 203 13.40 9.82 15.12
N GLY A 204 12.45 10.62 15.61
CA GLY A 204 11.49 10.19 16.61
C GLY A 204 12.10 10.02 18.01
N ASP A 205 11.50 9.10 18.77
CA ASP A 205 11.95 8.71 20.10
C ASP A 205 12.72 7.39 20.02
N LEU A 206 14.04 7.48 19.86
CA LEU A 206 14.92 6.33 19.65
C LEU A 206 14.84 5.29 20.77
N GLU A 207 14.66 5.73 22.02
CA GLU A 207 14.57 4.84 23.18
C GLU A 207 13.31 3.95 23.04
N ASN A 208 12.15 4.54 22.87
CA ASN A 208 10.90 3.82 22.69
C ASN A 208 10.84 3.03 21.37
N ILE A 209 11.47 3.53 20.30
CA ILE A 209 11.58 2.79 19.02
C ILE A 209 12.44 1.53 19.20
N SER A 210 13.54 1.62 19.98
CA SER A 210 14.44 0.47 20.25
C SER A 210 13.77 -0.63 21.06
N GLU A 211 12.73 -0.32 21.82
CA GLU A 211 11.88 -1.30 22.51
C GLU A 211 10.93 -2.05 21.57
N ILE A 212 10.63 -1.46 20.40
CA ILE A 212 9.76 -2.08 19.39
C ILE A 212 10.55 -3.06 18.52
N TYR A 213 11.72 -2.62 18.02
CA TYR A 213 12.65 -3.44 17.25
C TYR A 213 14.05 -2.90 17.37
N GLN A 214 15.04 -3.76 17.11
CA GLN A 214 16.45 -3.40 17.11
C GLN A 214 17.09 -3.72 15.76
N ALA A 215 17.74 -2.73 15.17
CA ALA A 215 18.47 -2.89 13.92
C ALA A 215 19.61 -1.85 13.85
N PRO A 216 20.72 -2.14 13.13
CA PRO A 216 21.78 -1.17 12.86
C PRO A 216 21.23 0.10 12.23
N ILE A 217 21.79 1.24 12.60
CA ILE A 217 21.41 2.54 12.03
C ILE A 217 22.37 2.89 10.89
N TRP A 218 21.81 3.19 9.73
CA TRP A 218 22.53 3.63 8.54
C TRP A 218 22.10 5.06 8.23
N THR A 219 23.03 5.99 8.24
CA THR A 219 22.68 7.41 8.05
C THR A 219 23.90 8.23 7.65
N SER A 220 23.73 9.55 7.44
CA SER A 220 24.83 10.47 7.23
C SER A 220 25.71 10.62 8.48
N LYS A 221 26.94 11.08 8.29
CA LYS A 221 27.85 11.35 9.41
C LYS A 221 27.25 12.36 10.40
N GLU A 222 26.64 13.41 9.90
CA GLU A 222 26.05 14.50 10.69
C GLU A 222 24.88 14.03 11.55
N THR A 223 24.11 13.06 11.06
CA THR A 223 23.02 12.46 11.83
C THR A 223 23.56 11.49 12.87
N LEU A 224 24.56 10.69 12.51
CA LEU A 224 25.16 9.73 13.43
C LEU A 224 25.88 10.39 14.62
N GLU A 225 26.31 11.65 14.49
CA GLU A 225 26.97 12.40 15.56
C GLU A 225 26.03 12.78 16.73
N ILE A 226 24.71 12.82 16.48
CA ILE A 226 23.70 13.26 17.47
C ILE A 226 22.86 12.15 18.06
N ILE A 227 23.02 10.91 17.60
CA ILE A 227 22.29 9.74 18.09
C ILE A 227 23.22 8.79 18.84
N PRO A 228 22.67 7.94 19.74
CA PRO A 228 23.46 6.88 20.36
C PRO A 228 24.09 5.96 19.33
N LYS A 229 25.37 5.68 19.45
CA LYS A 229 26.15 4.89 18.49
C LYS A 229 26.24 3.43 18.90
N SER A 230 26.22 2.54 17.89
CA SER A 230 26.54 1.13 17.99
C SER A 230 27.67 0.77 17.01
N GLU A 231 28.41 -0.31 17.30
CA GLU A 231 29.48 -0.81 16.42
C GLU A 231 28.94 -1.30 15.06
N SER A 232 27.64 -1.64 14.99
CA SER A 232 26.97 -2.11 13.78
C SER A 232 26.43 -0.99 12.90
N ASP A 233 26.50 0.27 13.34
CA ASP A 233 25.99 1.41 12.59
C ASP A 233 26.89 1.75 11.38
N LYS A 234 26.28 2.29 10.32
CA LYS A 234 26.96 2.58 9.06
C LYS A 234 26.76 4.04 8.63
N ILE A 235 27.85 4.69 8.23
CA ILE A 235 27.77 5.98 7.55
C ILE A 235 27.50 5.74 6.08
N LEU A 236 26.36 6.26 5.59
CA LEU A 236 26.01 6.26 4.19
C LEU A 236 26.64 7.44 3.46
N LYS A 237 27.06 7.20 2.22
CA LYS A 237 27.63 8.19 1.30
C LYS A 237 26.86 8.17 -0.02
N GLU A 238 26.98 9.25 -0.76
CA GLU A 238 26.46 9.31 -2.14
C GLU A 238 27.06 8.18 -2.99
N GLY A 239 26.19 7.46 -3.71
CA GLY A 239 26.59 6.32 -4.53
C GLY A 239 26.64 4.98 -3.80
N ASP A 240 26.41 4.95 -2.46
CA ASP A 240 26.27 3.67 -1.76
C ASP A 240 25.02 2.94 -2.25
N ASP A 241 25.18 1.66 -2.58
CA ASP A 241 24.10 0.73 -2.91
C ASP A 241 24.08 -0.45 -1.94
N PHE A 242 22.92 -1.06 -1.80
CA PHE A 242 22.74 -2.30 -1.03
C PHE A 242 21.61 -3.12 -1.61
N LYS A 243 21.75 -4.44 -1.51
CA LYS A 243 20.72 -5.37 -1.96
C LYS A 243 20.07 -6.03 -0.76
N LEU A 244 18.74 -6.03 -0.74
CA LEU A 244 17.96 -6.80 0.23
C LEU A 244 17.76 -8.22 -0.30
N ILE A 245 17.92 -9.19 0.60
CA ILE A 245 17.68 -10.59 0.28
C ILE A 245 16.17 -10.83 0.36
N GLY A 246 15.56 -11.14 -0.78
CA GLY A 246 14.19 -11.63 -0.89
C GLY A 246 14.15 -13.15 -0.83
N LYS A 247 13.02 -13.73 -0.41
CA LYS A 247 12.76 -15.17 -0.54
C LYS A 247 12.04 -15.46 -1.85
#